data_f1701cf3914608436502931ead7546f8
#
_entry.id   f1701cf3914608436502931ead7546f8
#
_cell.length_a   1.000
_cell.length_b   1.000
_cell.length_c   1.000
_cell.angle_alpha   90.00
_cell.angle_beta   90.00
_cell.angle_gamma   90.00
#
_symmetry.space_group_name_H-M   'P 1'
#
loop_
_entity.id
_entity.type
_entity.pdbx_description
1 polymer ?
#
loop_
_entity_poly.entity_id
_entity_poly.type
_entity_poly.pdbx_seq_one_letter_code
_entity_poly.pdbx_strand_id
1 'polypeptide(L)'
;MRIEKAVIRQMKLPFKTGFRTSFGTTVVKDFLLVELYDAEGRLGLGECSAFMRPWYNEETTVGARYVIREFLLSELLRSEEIASPEAFFDQTAWIRRNRMARSAVDCALWDLWS
;
A
#
# COMPACT_ATOMS: atom_id res chain seq x y z
N MET A 1 -8.29 -13.90 -10.75
CA MET A 1 -7.21 -13.92 -9.73
C MET A 1 -7.84 -13.89 -8.33
N ARG A 2 -7.37 -14.72 -7.47
CA ARG A 2 -7.86 -14.77 -6.09
C ARG A 2 -6.70 -14.56 -5.13
N ILE A 3 -6.87 -13.63 -4.18
CA ILE A 3 -5.86 -13.34 -3.17
C ILE A 3 -6.18 -14.16 -1.93
N GLU A 4 -5.24 -15.04 -1.56
CA GLU A 4 -5.40 -15.94 -0.41
C GLU A 4 -4.83 -15.34 0.88
N LYS A 5 -3.82 -14.48 0.76
CA LYS A 5 -3.12 -13.94 1.92
C LYS A 5 -2.58 -12.55 1.61
N ALA A 6 -2.66 -11.67 2.58
CA ALA A 6 -2.09 -10.33 2.46
C ALA A 6 -1.33 -9.99 3.74
N VAL A 7 -0.19 -9.35 3.60
CA VAL A 7 0.66 -8.95 4.71
C VAL A 7 1.04 -7.49 4.54
N ILE A 8 0.97 -6.73 5.63
CA ILE A 8 1.49 -5.36 5.68
C ILE A 8 2.70 -5.38 6.61
N ARG A 9 3.84 -4.89 6.11
CA ARG A 9 5.03 -4.72 6.91
C ARG A 9 5.35 -3.25 7.03
N GLN A 10 5.53 -2.77 8.24
CA GLN A 10 6.01 -1.42 8.47
C GLN A 10 7.53 -1.47 8.52
N MET A 11 8.17 -0.73 7.62
CA MET A 11 9.62 -0.77 7.43
C MET A 11 10.22 0.58 7.77
N LYS A 12 11.46 0.55 8.25
CA LYS A 12 12.24 1.76 8.48
C LYS A 12 13.56 1.62 7.74
N LEU A 13 13.87 2.63 6.93
CA LEU A 13 15.09 2.64 6.16
C LEU A 13 15.90 3.87 6.54
N PRO A 14 17.05 3.72 7.20
CA PRO A 14 17.89 4.87 7.53
C PRO A 14 18.60 5.41 6.29
N PHE A 15 18.72 6.74 6.20
CA PHE A 15 19.53 7.40 5.17
C PHE A 15 20.88 7.75 5.76
N LYS A 16 21.95 7.45 5.02
CA LYS A 16 23.32 7.72 5.48
C LYS A 16 23.59 9.21 5.65
N THR A 17 23.08 10.03 4.75
CA THR A 17 23.34 11.47 4.74
C THR A 17 22.13 12.31 5.13
N GLY A 18 21.01 11.65 5.43
CA GLY A 18 19.76 12.33 5.66
C GLY A 18 19.13 12.82 4.37
N PHE A 19 17.83 13.03 4.43
CA PHE A 19 17.05 13.56 3.31
C PHE A 19 16.47 14.90 3.74
N ARG A 20 16.87 15.97 3.04
CA ARG A 20 16.43 17.32 3.37
C ARG A 20 15.34 17.79 2.39
N THR A 21 14.25 18.31 2.94
CA THR A 21 13.17 18.94 2.18
C THR A 21 12.97 20.36 2.70
N SER A 22 12.06 21.10 2.06
CA SER A 22 11.67 22.43 2.56
C SER A 22 10.99 22.36 3.94
N PHE A 23 10.59 21.19 4.39
CA PHE A 23 9.91 20.98 5.67
C PHE A 23 10.85 20.51 6.78
N GLY A 24 12.11 20.21 6.45
CA GLY A 24 13.09 19.76 7.43
C GLY A 24 14.02 18.68 6.89
N THR A 25 14.68 17.98 7.80
CA THR A 25 15.59 16.89 7.48
C THR A 25 15.01 15.57 7.98
N THR A 26 14.94 14.59 7.10
CA THR A 26 14.49 13.24 7.43
C THR A 26 15.69 12.30 7.32
N VAL A 27 16.03 11.63 8.43
CA VAL A 27 17.15 10.70 8.46
C VAL A 27 16.70 9.24 8.40
N VAL A 28 15.40 8.99 8.55
CA VAL A 28 14.81 7.65 8.49
C VAL A 28 13.57 7.71 7.61
N LYS A 29 13.46 6.79 6.67
CA LYS A 29 12.25 6.62 5.87
C LYS A 29 11.37 5.56 6.51
N ASP A 30 10.15 5.94 6.88
CA ASP A 30 9.12 4.98 7.27
C ASP A 30 8.26 4.68 6.04
N PHE A 31 8.01 3.40 5.79
CA PHE A 31 7.14 3.00 4.69
C PHE A 31 6.46 1.68 4.99
N LEU A 32 5.42 1.40 4.24
CA LEU A 32 4.69 0.15 4.34
C LEU A 32 4.96 -0.68 3.09
N LEU A 33 5.18 -1.97 3.29
CA LEU A 33 5.29 -2.93 2.22
C LEU A 33 4.04 -3.80 2.25
N VAL A 34 3.35 -3.87 1.12
CA VAL A 34 2.17 -4.73 0.97
C VAL A 34 2.59 -5.96 0.18
N GLU A 35 2.35 -7.13 0.77
CA GLU A 35 2.62 -8.42 0.13
C GLU A 35 1.28 -9.10 -0.12
N LEU A 36 1.02 -9.46 -1.36
CA LEU A 36 -0.18 -10.20 -1.74
C LEU A 36 0.21 -11.55 -2.30
N TYR A 37 -0.47 -12.59 -1.83
CA TYR A 37 -0.23 -13.96 -2.28
C TYR A 37 -1.51 -14.48 -2.92
N ASP A 38 -1.40 -15.02 -4.13
CA ASP A 38 -2.54 -15.64 -4.80
C ASP A 38 -2.71 -17.11 -4.39
N ALA A 39 -3.70 -17.77 -4.98
CA ALA A 39 -4.00 -19.16 -4.67
C ALA A 39 -2.88 -20.12 -5.06
N GLU A 40 -1.97 -19.71 -5.94
CA GLU A 40 -0.84 -20.50 -6.38
C GLU A 40 0.43 -20.20 -5.59
N GLY A 41 0.35 -19.29 -4.63
CA GLY A 41 1.48 -18.89 -3.80
C GLY A 41 2.40 -17.85 -4.44
N ARG A 42 1.99 -17.25 -5.55
CA ARG A 42 2.78 -16.18 -6.17
C ARG A 42 2.64 -14.91 -5.36
N LEU A 43 3.70 -14.11 -5.35
CA LEU A 43 3.82 -12.91 -4.53
C LEU A 43 3.80 -11.65 -5.39
N GLY A 44 2.97 -10.69 -5.01
CA GLY A 44 3.00 -9.35 -5.56
C GLY A 44 3.36 -8.35 -4.47
N LEU A 45 4.17 -7.36 -4.79
CA LEU A 45 4.66 -6.36 -3.86
C LEU A 45 4.26 -4.96 -4.24
N GLY A 46 3.86 -4.17 -3.25
CA GLY A 46 3.60 -2.75 -3.41
C GLY A 46 4.13 -1.98 -2.22
N GLU A 47 4.50 -0.73 -2.42
CA GLU A 47 5.07 0.13 -1.39
C GLU A 47 4.21 1.36 -1.18
N CYS A 48 3.98 1.71 0.09
CA CYS A 48 3.34 2.97 0.48
C CYS A 48 4.37 3.81 1.22
N SER A 49 4.73 4.96 0.65
CA SER A 49 5.76 5.85 1.18
C SER A 49 5.20 7.11 1.82
N ALA A 50 4.09 7.00 2.53
CA ALA A 50 3.56 8.10 3.32
C ALA A 50 4.50 8.40 4.49
N PHE A 51 4.56 9.66 4.91
CA PHE A 51 5.37 10.04 6.07
C PHE A 51 4.61 9.78 7.37
N MET A 52 5.31 9.72 8.49
CA MET A 52 4.68 9.58 9.79
C MET A 52 3.82 10.79 10.14
N ARG A 53 4.14 11.96 9.59
CA ARG A 53 3.38 13.19 9.76
C ARG A 53 2.85 13.68 8.42
N PRO A 54 1.69 14.32 8.38
CA PRO A 54 1.11 14.78 7.13
C PRO A 54 1.72 16.11 6.64
N TRP A 55 3.02 16.20 6.60
CA TRP A 55 3.71 17.44 6.21
C TRP A 55 3.97 17.54 4.70
N TYR A 56 3.80 16.45 3.97
CA TYR A 56 3.91 16.47 2.51
C TYR A 56 2.53 16.43 1.86
N ASN A 57 1.64 15.58 2.38
CA ASN A 57 0.24 15.51 1.98
C ASN A 57 -0.59 15.08 3.19
N GLU A 58 -1.88 14.82 2.98
CA GLU A 58 -2.79 14.45 4.07
C GLU A 58 -2.59 13.01 4.56
N GLU A 59 -1.83 12.18 3.86
CA GLU A 59 -1.63 10.80 4.27
C GLU A 59 -0.44 10.65 5.22
N THR A 60 -0.60 9.79 6.22
CA THR A 60 0.48 9.38 7.12
C THR A 60 0.65 7.88 7.02
N THR A 61 1.81 7.38 7.47
CA THR A 61 2.08 5.94 7.51
C THR A 61 1.03 5.19 8.33
N VAL A 62 0.68 5.73 9.50
CA VAL A 62 -0.33 5.11 10.38
C VAL A 62 -1.71 5.12 9.72
N GLY A 63 -2.11 6.25 9.15
CA GLY A 63 -3.39 6.37 8.47
C GLY A 63 -3.48 5.49 7.25
N ALA A 64 -2.41 5.44 6.46
CA ALA A 64 -2.35 4.58 5.28
C ALA A 64 -2.46 3.11 5.67
N ARG A 65 -1.77 2.68 6.73
CA ARG A 65 -1.86 1.31 7.22
C ARG A 65 -3.28 0.94 7.63
N TYR A 66 -3.97 1.87 8.30
CA TYR A 66 -5.36 1.66 8.70
C TYR A 66 -6.26 1.46 7.48
N VAL A 67 -6.14 2.33 6.47
CA VAL A 67 -6.95 2.26 5.25
C VAL A 67 -6.67 0.96 4.50
N ILE A 68 -5.40 0.61 4.35
CA ILE A 68 -5.02 -0.63 3.67
C ILE A 68 -5.61 -1.84 4.38
N ARG A 69 -5.37 -1.97 5.68
CA ARG A 69 -5.78 -3.14 6.44
C ARG A 69 -7.30 -3.26 6.56
N GLU A 70 -7.97 -2.18 6.95
CA GLU A 70 -9.39 -2.26 7.31
C GLU A 70 -10.31 -2.23 6.08
N PHE A 71 -9.89 -1.60 5.01
CA PHE A 71 -10.76 -1.39 3.86
C PHE A 71 -10.27 -2.08 2.60
N LEU A 72 -9.02 -1.84 2.21
CA LEU A 72 -8.51 -2.39 0.95
C LEU A 72 -8.25 -3.88 1.02
N LEU A 73 -7.49 -4.35 2.01
CA LEU A 73 -7.17 -5.77 2.11
C LEU A 73 -8.37 -6.60 2.52
N SER A 74 -9.26 -6.07 3.35
CA SER A 74 -10.46 -6.80 3.72
C SER A 74 -11.37 -7.01 2.52
N GLU A 75 -11.52 -6.00 1.65
CA GLU A 75 -12.28 -6.12 0.42
C GLU A 75 -11.63 -7.12 -0.53
N LEU A 76 -10.31 -7.05 -0.65
CA LEU A 76 -9.53 -7.93 -1.53
C LEU A 76 -9.65 -9.39 -1.12
N LEU A 77 -9.50 -9.68 0.19
CA LEU A 77 -9.56 -11.04 0.71
C LEU A 77 -10.96 -11.62 0.69
N ARG A 78 -11.97 -10.76 0.72
CA ARG A 78 -13.37 -11.15 0.65
C ARG A 78 -13.81 -11.48 -0.78
N SER A 79 -13.13 -10.93 -1.77
CA SER A 79 -13.46 -11.15 -3.18
C SER A 79 -13.04 -12.54 -3.63
N GLU A 80 -13.99 -13.32 -4.14
CA GLU A 80 -13.70 -14.68 -4.62
C GLU A 80 -12.86 -14.65 -5.89
N GLU A 81 -13.12 -13.68 -6.76
CA GLU A 81 -12.40 -13.54 -8.01
C GLU A 81 -12.22 -12.07 -8.34
N ILE A 82 -10.99 -11.70 -8.62
CA ILE A 82 -10.64 -10.35 -9.06
C ILE A 82 -10.35 -10.43 -10.54
N ALA A 83 -11.21 -9.80 -11.33
CA ALA A 83 -11.10 -9.88 -12.79
C ALA A 83 -9.82 -9.24 -13.31
N SER A 84 -9.41 -8.12 -12.71
CA SER A 84 -8.19 -7.41 -13.07
C SER A 84 -7.86 -6.39 -11.98
N PRO A 85 -6.61 -5.89 -11.92
CA PRO A 85 -6.28 -4.79 -11.01
C PRO A 85 -7.17 -3.56 -11.23
N GLU A 86 -7.48 -3.24 -12.49
CA GLU A 86 -8.36 -2.12 -12.82
C GLU A 86 -9.77 -2.31 -12.25
N ALA A 87 -10.29 -3.52 -12.34
CA ALA A 87 -11.61 -3.84 -11.81
C ALA A 87 -11.66 -3.63 -10.29
N PHE A 88 -10.62 -4.06 -9.59
CA PHE A 88 -10.53 -3.86 -8.14
C PHE A 88 -10.39 -2.38 -7.79
N PHE A 89 -9.59 -1.65 -8.54
CA PHE A 89 -9.43 -0.21 -8.34
C PHE A 89 -10.77 0.52 -8.47
N ASP A 90 -11.56 0.15 -9.48
CA ASP A 90 -12.90 0.72 -9.68
C ASP A 90 -13.88 0.28 -8.58
N GLN A 91 -13.81 -0.96 -8.15
CA GLN A 91 -14.64 -1.51 -7.08
C GLN A 91 -14.42 -0.76 -5.75
N THR A 92 -13.22 -0.25 -5.53
CA THR A 92 -12.84 0.47 -4.31
C THR A 92 -12.84 1.98 -4.49
N ALA A 93 -13.43 2.48 -5.55
CA ALA A 93 -13.47 3.93 -5.83
C ALA A 93 -14.24 4.73 -4.78
N TRP A 94 -15.08 4.08 -3.96
CA TRP A 94 -15.78 4.72 -2.84
C TRP A 94 -14.81 5.21 -1.75
N ILE A 95 -13.57 4.68 -1.71
CA ILE A 95 -12.52 5.14 -0.81
C ILE A 95 -11.96 6.43 -1.43
N ARG A 96 -12.31 7.55 -0.84
CA ARG A 96 -11.87 8.84 -1.35
C ARG A 96 -10.46 9.15 -0.93
N ARG A 97 -9.71 9.79 -1.82
CA ARG A 97 -8.31 10.18 -1.58
C ARG A 97 -7.47 8.96 -1.20
N ASN A 98 -6.65 9.04 -0.19
CA ASN A 98 -5.79 7.93 0.26
C ASN A 98 -4.99 7.33 -0.89
N ARG A 99 -4.43 8.20 -1.74
CA ARG A 99 -3.79 7.80 -2.99
C ARG A 99 -2.59 6.88 -2.77
N MET A 100 -1.80 7.17 -1.75
CA MET A 100 -0.62 6.34 -1.46
C MET A 100 -1.01 4.96 -0.97
N ALA A 101 -2.03 4.87 -0.12
CA ALA A 101 -2.56 3.58 0.34
C ALA A 101 -3.12 2.78 -0.83
N ARG A 102 -3.95 3.41 -1.66
CA ARG A 102 -4.54 2.76 -2.83
C ARG A 102 -3.50 2.35 -3.86
N SER A 103 -2.51 3.21 -4.08
CA SER A 103 -1.42 2.94 -5.01
C SER A 103 -0.60 1.72 -4.58
N ALA A 104 -0.33 1.57 -3.29
CA ALA A 104 0.44 0.43 -2.79
C ALA A 104 -0.25 -0.90 -3.10
N VAL A 105 -1.55 -0.98 -2.86
CA VAL A 105 -2.32 -2.19 -3.15
C VAL A 105 -2.44 -2.41 -4.66
N ASP A 106 -2.66 -1.34 -5.41
CA ASP A 106 -2.74 -1.39 -6.87
C ASP A 106 -1.44 -1.91 -7.48
N CYS A 107 -0.31 -1.39 -7.03
CA CYS A 107 0.99 -1.86 -7.51
C CYS A 107 1.23 -3.34 -7.18
N ALA A 108 0.84 -3.78 -6.00
CA ALA A 108 0.97 -5.19 -5.62
C ALA A 108 0.11 -6.09 -6.52
N LEU A 109 -1.10 -5.65 -6.86
CA LEU A 109 -1.98 -6.38 -7.77
C LEU A 109 -1.41 -6.43 -9.18
N TRP A 110 -0.89 -5.32 -9.68
CA TRP A 110 -0.26 -5.28 -11.00
C TRP A 110 0.98 -6.16 -11.06
N ASP A 111 1.76 -6.17 -9.99
CA ASP A 111 2.95 -7.03 -9.89
C ASP A 111 2.57 -8.51 -9.99
N LEU A 112 1.48 -8.90 -9.34
CA LEU A 112 0.96 -10.26 -9.43
C LEU A 112 0.37 -10.59 -10.79
N TRP A 113 -0.32 -9.60 -11.39
CA TRP A 113 -1.05 -9.77 -12.64
C TRP A 113 -0.14 -9.99 -13.84
N SER A 114 1.01 -9.34 -13.85
CA SER A 114 1.95 -9.38 -14.99
C SER A 114 2.76 -10.69 -15.11
#